data_ad8fb4a6affc9aa18e8001432a36fda8
#
_entry.id   ad8fb4a6affc9aa18e8001432a36fda8
#
_cell.length_a   1.000
_cell.length_b   1.000
_cell.length_c   1.000
_cell.angle_alpha   90.00
_cell.angle_beta   90.00
_cell.angle_gamma   90.00
#
_symmetry.space_group_name_H-M   'P 1'
#
loop_
_entity.id
_entity.type
_entity.pdbx_description
1 polymer ?
#
loop_
_entity_poly.entity_id
_entity_poly.type
_entity_poly.pdbx_seq_one_letter_code
_entity_poly.pdbx_strand_id
1 'polypeptide(L)'
;MDELAAVTEIAAPDVGANQHRWLIAIAVMLGTGREMVDTSIVNVALPHMQGSFSASVDEITWVVTSYLVANGIMIPLTGWISARFGRKRYFLFSVTTFVIASACCGAAQSLDQMVIFRLLQGFAGAAMLPSSQAIMMETFPPEEQQLAMATWSMGLMVAPVLGPTLGGWITDNWSWRWNFYINVPIGILAILMVYTFLEDPDYLRPKRGAKVDYLGIGMLVMGLGLLQLVCDRGQRAVQIWLVERRHSQS
;
A
#
# COMPACT_ATOMS: atom_id res chain seq x y z
N MET A 1 21.19 18.19 -42.99
CA MET A 1 21.76 18.27 -41.65
C MET A 1 20.77 18.92 -40.64
N ASP A 2 19.73 19.58 -41.16
CA ASP A 2 18.72 20.27 -40.29
C ASP A 2 17.63 19.34 -39.72
N GLU A 3 17.40 18.17 -40.32
CA GLU A 3 16.41 17.22 -39.77
C GLU A 3 16.90 16.43 -38.55
N LEU A 4 18.23 16.30 -38.39
CA LEU A 4 18.80 15.66 -37.19
C LEU A 4 18.83 16.58 -35.98
N ALA A 5 18.73 17.88 -36.15
CA ALA A 5 18.61 18.86 -35.06
C ALA A 5 17.19 18.92 -34.47
N ALA A 6 16.18 18.61 -35.29
CA ALA A 6 14.76 18.63 -34.84
C ALA A 6 14.36 17.41 -34.00
N VAL A 7 15.13 16.32 -34.05
CA VAL A 7 14.82 15.10 -33.25
C VAL A 7 15.39 15.18 -31.84
N THR A 8 16.30 16.11 -31.56
CA THR A 8 16.94 16.23 -30.24
C THR A 8 16.20 17.17 -29.29
N GLU A 9 15.15 17.83 -29.78
CA GLU A 9 14.27 18.66 -28.95
C GLU A 9 12.98 17.91 -28.61
N ILE A 10 13.10 16.64 -28.17
CA ILE A 10 12.14 16.13 -27.24
C ILE A 10 12.42 16.93 -25.96
N ALA A 11 11.71 18.05 -25.83
CA ALA A 11 11.74 18.87 -24.64
C ALA A 11 11.66 17.93 -23.45
N ALA A 12 12.74 17.84 -22.68
CA ALA A 12 12.71 17.27 -21.35
C ALA A 12 11.44 17.88 -20.72
N PRO A 13 10.54 17.09 -20.14
CA PRO A 13 9.35 17.65 -19.53
C PRO A 13 9.85 18.80 -18.69
N ASP A 14 9.29 19.99 -18.94
CA ASP A 14 9.55 21.17 -18.15
C ASP A 14 9.11 20.82 -16.73
N VAL A 15 9.99 20.14 -16.02
CA VAL A 15 9.92 19.87 -14.58
C VAL A 15 10.26 21.20 -13.97
N GLY A 16 9.42 22.18 -14.38
CA GLY A 16 9.57 23.57 -14.02
C GLY A 16 9.79 23.65 -12.57
N ALA A 17 10.85 24.28 -12.22
CA ALA A 17 11.30 24.76 -10.92
C ALA A 17 10.36 24.39 -9.74
N ASN A 18 10.13 23.09 -9.53
CA ASN A 18 9.31 22.66 -8.41
C ASN A 18 10.15 22.83 -7.14
N GLN A 19 10.18 24.09 -6.64
CA GLN A 19 10.88 24.47 -5.42
C GLN A 19 10.52 23.58 -4.22
N HIS A 20 9.50 22.71 -4.40
CA HIS A 20 8.93 21.85 -3.37
C HIS A 20 9.14 20.34 -3.62
N ARG A 21 10.10 19.92 -4.47
CA ARG A 21 10.32 18.48 -4.79
C ARG A 21 10.48 17.62 -3.55
N TRP A 22 11.27 18.08 -2.58
CA TRP A 22 11.46 17.36 -1.34
C TRP A 22 10.23 17.34 -0.44
N LEU A 23 9.37 18.37 -0.51
CA LEU A 23 8.08 18.36 0.19
C LEU A 23 7.13 17.33 -0.40
N ILE A 24 7.13 17.18 -1.74
CA ILE A 24 6.38 16.11 -2.42
C ILE A 24 6.93 14.74 -2.00
N ALA A 25 8.25 14.58 -1.98
CA ALA A 25 8.90 13.35 -1.54
C ALA A 25 8.45 12.97 -0.12
N ILE A 26 8.52 13.90 0.82
CA ILE A 26 8.08 13.70 2.22
C ILE A 26 6.59 13.33 2.26
N ALA A 27 5.74 14.05 1.52
CA ALA A 27 4.31 13.79 1.49
C ALA A 27 3.96 12.37 1.02
N VAL A 28 4.63 11.93 -0.05
CA VAL A 28 4.44 10.61 -0.64
C VAL A 28 5.03 9.52 0.25
N MET A 29 6.21 9.77 0.85
CA MET A 29 6.84 8.86 1.81
C MET A 29 6.01 8.69 3.09
N LEU A 30 5.39 9.76 3.61
CA LEU A 30 4.47 9.68 4.74
C LEU A 30 3.26 8.80 4.41
N GLY A 31 2.69 8.94 3.22
CA GLY A 31 1.56 8.11 2.77
C GLY A 31 1.93 6.64 2.69
N THR A 32 3.04 6.32 2.04
CA THR A 32 3.49 4.94 1.79
C THR A 32 4.16 4.31 3.01
N GLY A 33 5.02 5.07 3.71
CA GLY A 33 5.70 4.61 4.92
C GLY A 33 4.71 4.23 6.02
N ARG A 34 3.62 4.98 6.16
CA ARG A 34 2.53 4.66 7.08
C ARG A 34 1.88 3.31 6.76
N GLU A 35 1.68 2.97 5.49
CA GLU A 35 1.16 1.66 5.06
C GLU A 35 2.12 0.52 5.49
N MET A 36 3.43 0.75 5.35
CA MET A 36 4.45 -0.22 5.78
C MET A 36 4.45 -0.39 7.30
N VAL A 37 4.30 0.70 8.05
CA VAL A 37 4.17 0.65 9.52
C VAL A 37 2.90 -0.10 9.92
N ASP A 38 1.76 0.16 9.28
CA ASP A 38 0.47 -0.48 9.57
C ASP A 38 0.56 -2.01 9.44
N THR A 39 1.14 -2.50 8.35
CA THR A 39 1.32 -3.96 8.14
C THR A 39 2.22 -4.58 9.20
N SER A 40 3.24 -3.88 9.64
CA SER A 40 4.18 -4.35 10.65
C SER A 40 3.58 -4.34 12.07
N ILE A 41 2.88 -3.27 12.42
CA ILE A 41 2.23 -3.08 13.73
C ILE A 41 1.16 -4.14 13.98
N VAL A 42 0.35 -4.47 12.96
CA VAL A 42 -0.75 -5.42 13.10
C VAL A 42 -0.27 -6.79 13.54
N ASN A 43 0.88 -7.24 13.02
CA ASN A 43 1.43 -8.55 13.40
C ASN A 43 1.72 -8.65 14.91
N VAL A 44 2.17 -7.57 15.54
CA VAL A 44 2.44 -7.52 16.99
C VAL A 44 1.13 -7.44 17.80
N ALA A 45 0.11 -6.81 17.25
CA ALA A 45 -1.17 -6.64 17.91
C ALA A 45 -2.10 -7.88 17.82
N LEU A 46 -1.80 -8.86 16.94
CA LEU A 46 -2.65 -10.05 16.72
C LEU A 46 -3.03 -10.80 17.99
N PRO A 47 -2.12 -11.10 18.94
CA PRO A 47 -2.49 -11.83 20.16
C PRO A 47 -3.51 -11.06 21.02
N HIS A 48 -3.39 -9.72 21.11
CA HIS A 48 -4.34 -8.88 21.85
C HIS A 48 -5.70 -8.80 21.16
N MET A 49 -5.71 -8.75 19.81
CA MET A 49 -6.96 -8.82 19.03
C MET A 49 -7.63 -10.17 19.19
N GLN A 50 -6.87 -11.28 19.20
CA GLN A 50 -7.38 -12.62 19.40
C GLN A 50 -8.14 -12.72 20.72
N GLY A 51 -7.56 -12.22 21.82
CA GLY A 51 -8.22 -12.18 23.13
C GLY A 51 -9.48 -11.29 23.12
N SER A 52 -9.40 -10.12 22.47
CA SER A 52 -10.50 -9.14 22.41
C SER A 52 -11.72 -9.65 21.63
N PHE A 53 -11.49 -10.42 20.55
CA PHE A 53 -12.56 -10.98 19.71
C PHE A 53 -12.94 -12.41 20.12
N SER A 54 -12.28 -13.00 21.12
CA SER A 54 -12.44 -14.41 21.52
C SER A 54 -12.30 -15.37 20.32
N ALA A 55 -11.38 -15.04 19.41
CA ALA A 55 -11.15 -15.74 18.16
C ALA A 55 -10.12 -16.87 18.34
N SER A 56 -10.23 -17.92 17.55
CA SER A 56 -9.19 -18.94 17.43
C SER A 56 -7.95 -18.39 16.72
N VAL A 57 -6.82 -19.11 16.84
CA VAL A 57 -5.56 -18.75 16.13
C VAL A 57 -5.75 -18.71 14.62
N ASP A 58 -6.56 -19.64 14.07
CA ASP A 58 -6.82 -19.68 12.64
C ASP A 58 -7.71 -18.53 12.17
N GLU A 59 -8.70 -18.16 12.97
CA GLU A 59 -9.60 -17.06 12.62
C GLU A 59 -8.91 -15.72 12.66
N ILE A 60 -8.07 -15.45 13.67
CA ILE A 60 -7.41 -14.14 13.79
C ILE A 60 -6.41 -13.89 12.65
N THR A 61 -5.85 -14.93 12.02
CA THR A 61 -4.95 -14.78 10.88
C THR A 61 -5.62 -14.13 9.67
N TRP A 62 -6.97 -14.22 9.56
CA TRP A 62 -7.71 -13.55 8.51
C TRP A 62 -7.57 -12.02 8.53
N VAL A 63 -7.24 -11.42 9.67
CA VAL A 63 -6.96 -9.99 9.79
C VAL A 63 -5.77 -9.58 8.91
N VAL A 64 -4.74 -10.42 8.82
CA VAL A 64 -3.58 -10.18 7.96
C VAL A 64 -3.81 -10.69 6.54
N THR A 65 -4.33 -11.91 6.41
CA THR A 65 -4.55 -12.57 5.11
C THR A 65 -5.51 -11.75 4.24
N SER A 66 -6.62 -11.24 4.79
CA SER A 66 -7.58 -10.44 4.03
C SER A 66 -6.95 -9.17 3.43
N TYR A 67 -6.10 -8.48 4.20
CA TYR A 67 -5.35 -7.33 3.73
C TYR A 67 -4.40 -7.71 2.59
N LEU A 68 -3.60 -8.77 2.77
CA LEU A 68 -2.61 -9.21 1.77
C LEU A 68 -3.27 -9.69 0.48
N VAL A 69 -4.39 -10.41 0.57
CA VAL A 69 -5.15 -10.86 -0.60
C VAL A 69 -5.69 -9.67 -1.37
N ALA A 70 -6.33 -8.72 -0.68
CA ALA A 70 -6.87 -7.51 -1.31
C ALA A 70 -5.76 -6.67 -1.96
N ASN A 71 -4.62 -6.51 -1.29
CA ASN A 71 -3.46 -5.78 -1.78
C ASN A 71 -2.88 -6.47 -3.02
N GLY A 72 -2.63 -7.79 -2.97
CA GLY A 72 -2.10 -8.56 -4.09
C GLY A 72 -2.98 -8.55 -5.34
N ILE A 73 -4.30 -8.58 -5.18
CA ILE A 73 -5.25 -8.47 -6.29
C ILE A 73 -5.21 -7.09 -6.95
N MET A 74 -5.05 -6.03 -6.16
CA MET A 74 -5.12 -4.65 -6.63
C MET A 74 -3.82 -4.12 -7.23
N ILE A 75 -2.65 -4.62 -6.80
CA ILE A 75 -1.35 -4.14 -7.30
C ILE A 75 -1.28 -4.11 -8.84
N PRO A 76 -1.61 -5.18 -9.58
CA PRO A 76 -1.54 -5.17 -11.04
C PRO A 76 -2.50 -4.18 -11.70
N LEU A 77 -3.62 -3.87 -11.02
CA LEU A 77 -4.63 -2.92 -11.52
C LEU A 77 -4.23 -1.47 -11.33
N THR A 78 -3.30 -1.19 -10.43
CA THR A 78 -2.87 0.16 -10.04
C THR A 78 -2.40 0.99 -11.23
N GLY A 79 -1.59 0.40 -12.12
CA GLY A 79 -1.10 1.09 -13.30
C GLY A 79 -2.22 1.53 -14.24
N TRP A 80 -3.18 0.65 -14.49
CA TRP A 80 -4.34 0.96 -15.33
C TRP A 80 -5.25 2.02 -14.69
N ILE A 81 -5.56 1.88 -13.39
CA ILE A 81 -6.42 2.84 -12.67
C ILE A 81 -5.75 4.22 -12.64
N SER A 82 -4.46 4.27 -12.35
CA SER A 82 -3.66 5.50 -12.33
C SER A 82 -3.65 6.21 -13.70
N ALA A 83 -3.49 5.45 -14.79
CA ALA A 83 -3.54 5.99 -16.15
C ALA A 83 -4.94 6.49 -16.53
N ARG A 84 -6.02 5.88 -15.99
CA ARG A 84 -7.41 6.21 -16.30
C ARG A 84 -7.92 7.44 -15.54
N PHE A 85 -7.58 7.56 -14.27
CA PHE A 85 -8.13 8.56 -13.36
C PHE A 85 -7.17 9.70 -13.01
N GLY A 86 -5.89 9.56 -13.40
CA GLY A 86 -4.82 10.47 -13.00
C GLY A 86 -4.12 10.00 -11.73
N ARG A 87 -2.81 10.24 -11.66
CA ARG A 87 -1.96 9.69 -10.60
C ARG A 87 -2.20 10.35 -9.25
N LYS A 88 -2.26 11.69 -9.21
CA LYS A 88 -2.57 12.45 -8.00
C LYS A 88 -3.91 12.06 -7.41
N ARG A 89 -4.96 12.03 -8.24
CA ARG A 89 -6.32 11.68 -7.79
C ARG A 89 -6.39 10.27 -7.25
N TYR A 90 -5.75 9.32 -7.93
CA TYR A 90 -5.74 7.93 -7.49
C TYR A 90 -4.98 7.76 -6.17
N PHE A 91 -3.82 8.39 -6.03
CA PHE A 91 -3.04 8.37 -4.80
C PHE A 91 -3.82 8.99 -3.63
N LEU A 92 -4.42 10.18 -3.81
CA LEU A 92 -5.24 10.83 -2.80
C LEU A 92 -6.45 9.97 -2.39
N PHE A 93 -7.14 9.38 -3.37
CA PHE A 93 -8.25 8.47 -3.10
C PHE A 93 -7.79 7.27 -2.27
N SER A 94 -6.67 6.67 -2.62
CA SER A 94 -6.10 5.53 -1.93
C SER A 94 -5.70 5.87 -0.48
N VAL A 95 -4.97 6.97 -0.27
CA VAL A 95 -4.61 7.41 1.09
C VAL A 95 -5.86 7.72 1.91
N THR A 96 -6.85 8.41 1.34
CA THR A 96 -8.09 8.76 2.04
C THR A 96 -8.89 7.51 2.43
N THR A 97 -9.07 6.58 1.48
CA THR A 97 -9.80 5.32 1.74
C THR A 97 -9.07 4.48 2.78
N PHE A 98 -7.74 4.43 2.72
CA PHE A 98 -6.93 3.72 3.72
C PHE A 98 -7.10 4.33 5.12
N VAL A 99 -7.10 5.67 5.25
CA VAL A 99 -7.30 6.36 6.54
C VAL A 99 -8.68 6.03 7.12
N ILE A 100 -9.71 6.10 6.30
CA ILE A 100 -11.08 5.77 6.71
C ILE A 100 -11.16 4.30 7.14
N ALA A 101 -10.65 3.39 6.32
CA ALA A 101 -10.65 1.97 6.63
C ALA A 101 -9.84 1.67 7.91
N SER A 102 -8.71 2.36 8.13
CA SER A 102 -7.92 2.25 9.35
C SER A 102 -8.72 2.70 10.59
N ALA A 103 -9.40 3.84 10.51
CA ALA A 103 -10.27 4.30 11.60
C ALA A 103 -11.39 3.27 11.89
N CYS A 104 -11.99 2.68 10.85
CA CYS A 104 -12.99 1.62 10.98
C CYS A 104 -12.40 0.36 11.62
N CYS A 105 -11.16 -0.04 11.28
CA CYS A 105 -10.46 -1.15 11.93
C CYS A 105 -10.30 -0.89 13.45
N GLY A 106 -9.89 0.31 13.83
CA GLY A 106 -9.79 0.71 15.24
C GLY A 106 -11.14 0.66 15.98
N ALA A 107 -12.25 0.92 15.28
CA ALA A 107 -13.60 0.91 15.82
C ALA A 107 -14.29 -0.48 15.77
N ALA A 108 -13.67 -1.49 15.11
CA ALA A 108 -14.27 -2.81 14.92
C ALA A 108 -14.64 -3.47 16.27
N GLN A 109 -15.84 -4.05 16.31
CA GLN A 109 -16.39 -4.73 17.50
C GLN A 109 -16.42 -6.25 17.35
N SER A 110 -16.29 -6.76 16.12
CA SER A 110 -16.24 -8.18 15.80
C SER A 110 -15.12 -8.48 14.81
N LEU A 111 -14.70 -9.76 14.78
CA LEU A 111 -13.69 -10.22 13.83
C LEU A 111 -14.14 -10.03 12.38
N ASP A 112 -15.40 -10.29 12.05
CA ASP A 112 -15.95 -10.12 10.71
C ASP A 112 -15.84 -8.66 10.22
N GLN A 113 -16.20 -7.71 11.11
CA GLN A 113 -16.02 -6.29 10.79
C GLN A 113 -14.55 -5.95 10.54
N MET A 114 -13.64 -6.45 11.38
CA MET A 114 -12.22 -6.25 11.23
C MET A 114 -11.73 -6.77 9.88
N VAL A 115 -12.11 -7.99 9.49
CA VAL A 115 -11.72 -8.62 8.21
C VAL A 115 -12.23 -7.79 7.02
N ILE A 116 -13.50 -7.33 7.06
CA ILE A 116 -14.05 -6.48 6.00
C ILE A 116 -13.29 -5.16 5.87
N PHE A 117 -12.99 -4.51 7.00
CA PHE A 117 -12.24 -3.25 6.98
C PHE A 117 -10.79 -3.45 6.54
N ARG A 118 -10.17 -4.59 6.87
CA ARG A 118 -8.84 -4.96 6.39
C ARG A 118 -8.83 -5.24 4.89
N LEU A 119 -9.88 -5.84 4.32
CA LEU A 119 -10.05 -5.96 2.87
C LEU A 119 -10.06 -4.57 2.21
N LEU A 120 -10.88 -3.64 2.71
CA LEU A 120 -10.96 -2.27 2.18
C LEU A 120 -9.61 -1.55 2.29
N GLN A 121 -8.91 -1.73 3.41
CA GLN A 121 -7.60 -1.15 3.66
C GLN A 121 -6.55 -1.73 2.70
N GLY A 122 -6.59 -3.05 2.43
CA GLY A 122 -5.71 -3.70 1.46
C GLY A 122 -5.94 -3.22 0.02
N PHE A 123 -7.20 -3.06 -0.39
CA PHE A 123 -7.53 -2.48 -1.71
C PHE A 123 -6.99 -1.05 -1.86
N ALA A 124 -7.09 -0.24 -0.82
CA ALA A 124 -6.60 1.12 -0.83
C ALA A 124 -5.05 1.17 -0.77
N GLY A 125 -4.42 0.32 0.05
CA GLY A 125 -2.97 0.26 0.25
C GLY A 125 -2.20 -0.10 -1.02
N ALA A 126 -2.73 -1.02 -1.82
CA ALA A 126 -2.09 -1.55 -3.03
C ALA A 126 -1.59 -0.47 -4.02
N ALA A 127 -2.24 0.67 -4.04
CA ALA A 127 -1.87 1.78 -4.91
C ALA A 127 -0.66 2.57 -4.42
N MET A 128 -0.39 2.58 -3.11
CA MET A 128 0.51 3.55 -2.50
C MET A 128 1.96 3.33 -2.92
N LEU A 129 2.45 2.10 -2.84
CA LEU A 129 3.85 1.79 -3.16
C LEU A 129 4.18 2.09 -4.63
N PRO A 130 3.49 1.52 -5.64
CA PRO A 130 3.82 1.78 -7.04
C PRO A 130 3.54 3.22 -7.47
N SER A 131 2.48 3.85 -6.93
CA SER A 131 2.20 5.25 -7.24
C SER A 131 3.23 6.20 -6.63
N SER A 132 3.69 5.94 -5.40
CA SER A 132 4.72 6.75 -4.76
C SER A 132 6.04 6.69 -5.51
N GLN A 133 6.46 5.50 -5.93
CA GLN A 133 7.66 5.30 -6.73
C GLN A 133 7.59 6.08 -8.04
N ALA A 134 6.46 6.00 -8.74
CA ALA A 134 6.25 6.71 -9.98
C ALA A 134 6.24 8.24 -9.79
N ILE A 135 5.59 8.74 -8.72
CA ILE A 135 5.61 10.17 -8.38
C ILE A 135 7.04 10.64 -8.11
N MET A 136 7.82 9.86 -7.34
CA MET A 136 9.23 10.19 -7.06
C MET A 136 10.05 10.31 -8.35
N MET A 137 9.92 9.35 -9.26
CA MET A 137 10.64 9.36 -10.53
C MET A 137 10.25 10.54 -11.45
N GLU A 138 9.02 11.03 -11.36
CA GLU A 138 8.55 12.18 -12.16
C GLU A 138 8.87 13.53 -11.53
N THR A 139 8.94 13.58 -10.20
CA THR A 139 9.20 14.82 -9.47
C THR A 139 10.65 15.27 -9.57
N PHE A 140 11.59 14.31 -9.66
CA PHE A 140 13.02 14.61 -9.68
C PHE A 140 13.61 14.50 -11.09
N PRO A 141 14.52 15.42 -11.49
CA PRO A 141 15.23 15.33 -12.75
C PRO A 141 16.14 14.10 -12.77
N PRO A 142 16.53 13.61 -13.98
CA PRO A 142 17.30 12.37 -14.12
C PRO A 142 18.57 12.32 -13.27
N GLU A 143 19.23 13.44 -13.05
CA GLU A 143 20.48 13.57 -12.30
C GLU A 143 20.26 13.34 -10.79
N GLU A 144 19.08 13.67 -10.27
CA GLU A 144 18.73 13.57 -8.84
C GLU A 144 17.90 12.31 -8.53
N GLN A 145 17.39 11.60 -9.54
CA GLN A 145 16.51 10.45 -9.35
C GLN A 145 17.14 9.35 -8.49
N GLN A 146 18.42 9.08 -8.66
CA GLN A 146 19.13 8.09 -7.86
C GLN A 146 19.10 8.44 -6.36
N LEU A 147 19.38 9.70 -6.01
CA LEU A 147 19.36 10.17 -4.63
C LEU A 147 17.95 10.15 -4.06
N ALA A 148 16.97 10.60 -4.84
CA ALA A 148 15.56 10.59 -4.45
C ALA A 148 15.05 9.17 -4.18
N MET A 149 15.34 8.22 -5.06
CA MET A 149 14.96 6.82 -4.89
C MET A 149 15.68 6.13 -3.74
N ALA A 150 16.96 6.45 -3.51
CA ALA A 150 17.70 5.96 -2.36
C ALA A 150 17.09 6.46 -1.04
N THR A 151 16.76 7.75 -0.97
CA THR A 151 16.11 8.37 0.20
C THR A 151 14.74 7.76 0.44
N TRP A 152 13.93 7.60 -0.62
CA TRP A 152 12.62 6.95 -0.56
C TRP A 152 12.72 5.51 -0.03
N SER A 153 13.64 4.71 -0.57
CA SER A 153 13.85 3.32 -0.15
C SER A 153 14.31 3.23 1.32
N MET A 154 15.23 4.10 1.75
CA MET A 154 15.66 4.16 3.15
C MET A 154 14.50 4.50 4.08
N GLY A 155 13.67 5.47 3.72
CA GLY A 155 12.49 5.84 4.51
C GLY A 155 11.50 4.69 4.66
N LEU A 156 11.30 3.90 3.60
CA LEU A 156 10.44 2.72 3.67
C LEU A 156 11.03 1.58 4.51
N MET A 157 12.36 1.40 4.52
CA MET A 157 13.02 0.37 5.34
C MET A 157 12.95 0.65 6.84
N VAL A 158 12.83 1.91 7.23
CA VAL A 158 12.67 2.30 8.65
C VAL A 158 11.30 1.88 9.18
N ALA A 159 10.27 1.90 8.35
CA ALA A 159 8.89 1.62 8.76
C ALA A 159 8.69 0.21 9.38
N PRO A 160 9.15 -0.90 8.78
CA PRO A 160 9.05 -2.23 9.39
C PRO A 160 9.83 -2.39 10.69
N VAL A 161 10.91 -1.62 10.87
CA VAL A 161 11.71 -1.63 12.11
C VAL A 161 10.99 -0.89 13.24
N LEU A 162 10.39 0.26 12.93
CA LEU A 162 9.64 1.04 13.90
C LEU A 162 8.29 0.39 14.26
N GLY A 163 7.68 -0.32 13.33
CA GLY A 163 6.35 -0.92 13.51
C GLY A 163 6.22 -1.78 14.76
N PRO A 164 7.04 -2.83 14.95
CA PRO A 164 6.95 -3.70 16.13
C PRO A 164 7.20 -2.95 17.44
N THR A 165 8.18 -2.03 17.46
CA THR A 165 8.51 -1.25 18.66
C THR A 165 7.39 -0.30 19.05
N LEU A 166 6.89 0.49 18.09
CA LEU A 166 5.79 1.41 18.33
C LEU A 166 4.48 0.66 18.61
N GLY A 167 4.19 -0.37 17.84
CA GLY A 167 2.96 -1.14 17.96
C GLY A 167 2.87 -1.93 19.25
N GLY A 168 3.98 -2.52 19.70
CA GLY A 168 4.07 -3.18 21.00
C GLY A 168 3.85 -2.17 22.12
N TRP A 169 4.59 -1.06 22.11
CA TRP A 169 4.47 -0.02 23.14
C TRP A 169 3.05 0.57 23.22
N ILE A 170 2.42 0.86 22.07
CA ILE A 170 1.05 1.38 22.01
C ILE A 170 0.07 0.34 22.56
N THR A 171 0.22 -0.91 22.16
CA THR A 171 -0.68 -2.00 22.57
C THR A 171 -0.60 -2.28 24.06
N ASP A 172 0.61 -2.27 24.63
CA ASP A 172 0.84 -2.58 26.06
C ASP A 172 0.41 -1.44 26.98
N ASN A 173 0.59 -0.17 26.56
CA ASN A 173 0.28 0.97 27.42
C ASN A 173 -1.14 1.52 27.23
N TRP A 174 -1.77 1.31 26.08
CA TRP A 174 -3.10 1.86 25.79
C TRP A 174 -4.05 0.76 25.30
N SER A 175 -4.07 0.48 23.98
CA SER A 175 -4.88 -0.56 23.37
C SER A 175 -4.39 -0.83 21.95
N TRP A 176 -4.52 -2.07 21.49
CA TRP A 176 -4.24 -2.44 20.09
C TRP A 176 -5.02 -1.58 19.07
N ARG A 177 -6.17 -1.02 19.44
CA ARG A 177 -6.99 -0.15 18.58
C ARG A 177 -6.27 1.12 18.17
N TRP A 178 -5.40 1.66 19.03
CA TRP A 178 -4.61 2.85 18.73
C TRP A 178 -3.59 2.64 17.62
N ASN A 179 -3.19 1.41 17.36
CA ASN A 179 -2.34 1.08 16.21
C ASN A 179 -2.98 1.43 14.87
N PHE A 180 -4.31 1.44 14.81
CA PHE A 180 -5.06 1.90 13.65
C PHE A 180 -5.33 3.41 13.67
N TYR A 181 -5.62 3.95 14.85
CA TYR A 181 -5.92 5.39 14.97
C TYR A 181 -4.70 6.28 14.72
N ILE A 182 -3.47 5.83 14.99
CA ILE A 182 -2.24 6.58 14.70
C ILE A 182 -2.08 6.87 13.19
N ASN A 183 -2.67 6.04 12.33
CA ASN A 183 -2.69 6.24 10.89
C ASN A 183 -3.53 7.47 10.48
N VAL A 184 -4.48 7.90 11.29
CA VAL A 184 -5.40 8.99 10.95
C VAL A 184 -4.70 10.35 10.87
N PRO A 185 -4.02 10.83 11.93
CA PRO A 185 -3.35 12.13 11.86
C PRO A 185 -2.23 12.15 10.82
N ILE A 186 -1.44 11.07 10.70
CA ILE A 186 -0.36 10.97 9.72
C ILE A 186 -0.93 10.99 8.30
N GLY A 187 -2.03 10.25 8.07
CA GLY A 187 -2.69 10.19 6.78
C GLY A 187 -3.35 11.51 6.39
N ILE A 188 -3.96 12.23 7.31
CA ILE A 188 -4.50 13.57 7.05
C ILE A 188 -3.38 14.53 6.64
N LEU A 189 -2.24 14.49 7.35
CA LEU A 189 -1.08 15.30 6.99
C LEU A 189 -0.58 14.95 5.58
N ALA A 190 -0.44 13.66 5.26
CA ALA A 190 -0.05 13.22 3.92
C ALA A 190 -1.03 13.69 2.83
N ILE A 191 -2.34 13.59 3.08
CA ILE A 191 -3.38 14.07 2.16
C ILE A 191 -3.24 15.57 1.92
N LEU A 192 -3.11 16.37 2.97
CA LEU A 192 -2.96 17.82 2.86
C LEU A 192 -1.70 18.19 2.08
N MET A 193 -0.57 17.55 2.38
CA MET A 193 0.67 17.80 1.66
C MET A 193 0.58 17.40 0.18
N VAL A 194 0.07 16.21 -0.12
CA VAL A 194 -0.10 15.76 -1.52
C VAL A 194 -1.09 16.64 -2.27
N TYR A 195 -2.19 17.03 -1.64
CA TYR A 195 -3.17 17.92 -2.25
C TYR A 195 -2.55 19.29 -2.63
N THR A 196 -1.70 19.83 -1.75
CA THR A 196 -1.12 21.17 -1.90
C THR A 196 0.08 21.18 -2.86
N PHE A 197 0.97 20.19 -2.77
CA PHE A 197 2.25 20.24 -3.46
C PHE A 197 2.34 19.37 -4.71
N LEU A 198 1.54 18.30 -4.83
CA LEU A 198 1.59 17.43 -6.00
C LEU A 198 0.68 17.98 -7.10
N GLU A 199 1.21 18.14 -8.30
CA GLU A 199 0.46 18.46 -9.50
C GLU A 199 0.51 17.29 -10.48
N ASP A 200 -0.60 17.03 -11.19
CA ASP A 200 -0.59 16.03 -12.27
C ASP A 200 0.02 16.69 -13.53
N PRO A 201 1.09 16.15 -14.10
CA PRO A 201 1.63 16.62 -15.37
C PRO A 201 0.59 16.52 -16.49
N ASP A 202 0.60 17.49 -17.42
CA ASP A 202 -0.38 17.58 -18.52
C ASP A 202 -0.45 16.34 -19.41
N TYR A 203 0.67 15.63 -19.57
CA TYR A 203 0.75 14.40 -20.36
C TYR A 203 0.05 13.19 -19.71
N LEU A 204 -0.21 13.24 -18.41
CA LEU A 204 -0.94 12.22 -17.64
C LEU A 204 -2.44 12.52 -17.53
N ARG A 205 -2.93 13.55 -18.20
CA ARG A 205 -4.38 13.81 -18.20
C ARG A 205 -5.12 12.59 -18.74
N PRO A 206 -6.22 12.18 -18.07
CA PRO A 206 -6.94 10.96 -18.43
C PRO A 206 -7.28 10.90 -19.91
N LYS A 207 -6.73 9.95 -20.65
CA LYS A 207 -7.10 9.72 -22.04
C LYS A 207 -8.52 9.14 -22.06
N ARG A 208 -9.53 9.99 -22.29
CA ARG A 208 -10.91 9.57 -22.50
C ARG A 208 -10.97 8.70 -23.76
N GLY A 209 -11.27 7.42 -23.61
CA GLY A 209 -11.47 6.52 -24.75
C GLY A 209 -10.62 5.26 -24.81
N ALA A 210 -9.68 5.04 -23.89
CA ALA A 210 -8.98 3.75 -23.81
C ALA A 210 -9.98 2.64 -23.52
N LYS A 211 -10.07 1.65 -24.42
CA LYS A 211 -10.91 0.45 -24.23
C LYS A 211 -10.41 -0.33 -23.01
N VAL A 212 -11.33 -0.68 -22.13
CA VAL A 212 -11.02 -1.47 -20.93
C VAL A 212 -11.08 -2.94 -21.32
N ASP A 213 -9.99 -3.66 -21.11
CA ASP A 213 -9.98 -5.11 -21.24
C ASP A 213 -10.51 -5.75 -19.94
N TYR A 214 -11.83 -5.78 -19.80
CA TYR A 214 -12.50 -6.38 -18.64
C TYR A 214 -12.21 -7.87 -18.50
N LEU A 215 -11.98 -8.58 -19.63
CA LEU A 215 -11.66 -9.99 -19.61
C LEU A 215 -10.26 -10.24 -19.06
N GLY A 216 -9.26 -9.51 -19.55
CA GLY A 216 -7.88 -9.58 -19.05
C GLY A 216 -7.78 -9.22 -17.58
N ILE A 217 -8.48 -8.16 -17.15
CA ILE A 217 -8.57 -7.77 -15.73
C ILE A 217 -9.20 -8.89 -14.90
N GLY A 218 -10.31 -9.46 -15.34
CA GLY A 218 -10.99 -10.55 -14.63
C GLY A 218 -10.10 -11.81 -14.50
N MET A 219 -9.40 -12.17 -15.56
CA MET A 219 -8.45 -13.31 -15.56
C MET A 219 -7.26 -13.04 -14.62
N LEU A 220 -6.72 -11.82 -14.61
CA LEU A 220 -5.64 -11.42 -13.71
C LEU A 220 -6.07 -11.51 -12.23
N VAL A 221 -7.23 -10.94 -11.90
CA VAL A 221 -7.78 -10.96 -10.53
C VAL A 221 -8.03 -12.40 -10.07
N MET A 222 -8.66 -13.22 -10.92
CA MET A 222 -8.90 -14.64 -10.60
C MET A 222 -7.61 -15.44 -10.48
N GLY A 223 -6.68 -15.28 -11.43
CA GLY A 223 -5.41 -16.01 -11.44
C GLY A 223 -4.55 -15.71 -10.22
N LEU A 224 -4.37 -14.43 -9.92
CA LEU A 224 -3.58 -14.00 -8.75
C LEU A 224 -4.28 -14.32 -7.43
N GLY A 225 -5.59 -14.13 -7.36
CA GLY A 225 -6.37 -14.46 -6.16
C GLY A 225 -6.33 -15.96 -5.84
N LEU A 226 -6.49 -16.81 -6.85
CA LEU A 226 -6.37 -18.26 -6.70
C LEU A 226 -4.94 -18.70 -6.35
N LEU A 227 -3.94 -18.13 -7.01
CA LEU A 227 -2.52 -18.39 -6.70
C LEU A 227 -2.21 -18.05 -5.25
N GLN A 228 -2.64 -16.90 -4.78
CA GLN A 228 -2.41 -16.46 -3.41
C GLN A 228 -3.12 -17.35 -2.38
N LEU A 229 -4.37 -17.76 -2.67
CA LEU A 229 -5.10 -18.72 -1.83
C LEU A 229 -4.40 -20.08 -1.79
N VAL A 230 -3.89 -20.56 -2.91
CA VAL A 230 -3.13 -21.82 -2.97
C VAL A 230 -1.83 -21.73 -2.20
N CYS A 231 -1.10 -20.62 -2.31
CA CYS A 231 0.14 -20.41 -1.56
C CYS A 231 -0.11 -20.34 -0.04
N ASP A 232 -1.16 -19.64 0.39
CA ASP A 232 -1.52 -19.52 1.80
C ASP A 232 -1.97 -20.86 2.41
N ARG A 233 -2.86 -21.58 1.71
CA ARG A 233 -3.33 -22.90 2.15
C ARG A 233 -2.31 -24.02 1.96
N GLY A 234 -1.50 -23.94 0.91
CA GLY A 234 -0.47 -24.94 0.61
C GLY A 234 0.56 -25.06 1.72
N GLN A 235 0.97 -23.96 2.33
CA GLN A 235 1.89 -24.00 3.49
C GLN A 235 1.28 -24.74 4.68
N ARG A 236 -0.01 -24.57 4.95
CA ARG A 236 -0.71 -25.28 6.02
C ARG A 236 -0.81 -26.78 5.75
N ALA A 237 -1.17 -27.17 4.52
CA ALA A 237 -1.25 -28.58 4.12
C ALA A 237 0.09 -29.30 4.25
N VAL A 238 1.19 -28.65 3.85
CA VAL A 238 2.55 -29.19 4.00
C VAL A 238 2.94 -29.33 5.46
N GLN A 239 2.62 -28.35 6.31
CA GLN A 239 2.90 -28.45 7.75
C GLN A 239 2.12 -29.59 8.41
N ILE A 240 0.84 -29.77 8.12
CA ILE A 240 0.03 -30.88 8.63
C ILE A 240 0.63 -32.21 8.21
N TRP A 241 0.96 -32.36 6.92
CA TRP A 241 1.59 -33.58 6.39
C TRP A 241 2.95 -33.90 7.04
N LEU A 242 3.77 -32.90 7.32
CA LEU A 242 5.06 -33.07 8.01
C LEU A 242 4.88 -33.50 9.46
N VAL A 243 3.88 -32.98 10.15
CA VAL A 243 3.56 -33.37 11.55
C VAL A 243 3.05 -34.81 11.60
N GLU A 244 2.14 -35.19 10.71
CA GLU A 244 1.64 -36.57 10.61
C GLU A 244 2.75 -37.59 10.31
N ARG A 245 3.66 -37.24 9.38
CA ARG A 245 4.83 -38.10 9.08
C ARG A 245 5.76 -38.28 10.29
N ARG A 246 5.94 -37.24 11.08
CA ARG A 246 6.79 -37.30 12.28
C ARG A 246 6.19 -38.23 13.36
N HIS A 247 4.85 -38.21 13.51
CA HIS A 247 4.14 -39.10 14.43
C HIS A 247 4.07 -40.57 13.96
N SER A 248 4.16 -40.81 12.67
CA SER A 248 4.16 -42.20 12.13
C SER A 248 5.54 -42.87 12.19
N GLN A 249 6.61 -42.13 12.53
CA GLN A 249 7.99 -42.63 12.64
C GLN A 249 8.48 -42.77 14.09
N SER A 250 7.67 -42.34 15.05
CA SER A 250 7.87 -42.54 16.49
C SER A 250 7.07 -43.73 17.02
#